data_4f32dd48b4eb08a5857cfc382b0d3b56
#
_entry.id   4f32dd48b4eb08a5857cfc382b0d3b56
#
_cell.length_a   1.000
_cell.length_b   1.000
_cell.length_c   1.000
_cell.angle_alpha   90.00
_cell.angle_beta   90.00
_cell.angle_gamma   90.00
#
_symmetry.space_group_name_H-M   'P 1'
#
loop_
_entity.id
_entity.type
_entity.pdbx_description
1 polymer ?
#
loop_
_entity_poly.entity_id
_entity_poly.type
_entity_poly.pdbx_seq_one_letter_code
_entity_poly.pdbx_strand_id
1 'polypeptide(L)'
;GLGLNNMVSNAMAGFLLFGKQYSFGSIMLLVFISGVIFTLLSVIPYKRDKATGRLVALREAIFTGMPKQLRAAISVGIGLFITIIGLVNCGIIGASDGQNFFTTVDLIAFNNPENWKLGGACCTAVVFLFGLTVIAILSHFKVKGAVIIGIIASTILACPLGVTNFDVLKGEGHVTWKFWENFANFFSFSAEKGGTFGVLFTEGLNGFPEGSLFGSIVIVITFAMIDMFDTMGTVVGCCTAADLLDADGVPQNYNKIMLSDSIATCAGAVLGTSTVTTFVESGSGIAAGGKTGLTALSTAILFILAIFFMPLFAFIPSAACSAALVYVGVLMLGGVKNVDFSNTKTIVPAFITIVMMPFAYSITDGIGFGVISYVVINFIIWIIEMIKYKSK
;
A
#
# COMPACT_ATOMS: atom_id res chain seq x y z
N GLY A 1 2.11 1.45 3.84
CA GLY A 1 1.29 2.47 3.36
C GLY A 1 0.34 3.16 4.31
N LEU A 2 -0.57 3.89 3.73
CA LEU A 2 -1.55 4.72 4.48
C LEU A 2 -2.38 3.90 5.47
N GLY A 3 -2.82 2.68 5.12
CA GLY A 3 -3.60 1.83 6.02
C GLY A 3 -2.84 1.42 7.28
N LEU A 4 -1.55 1.12 7.16
CA LEU A 4 -0.71 0.75 8.30
C LEU A 4 -0.41 1.96 9.21
N ASN A 5 -0.17 3.14 8.63
CA ASN A 5 -0.01 4.36 9.41
C ASN A 5 -1.30 4.74 10.15
N ASN A 6 -2.46 4.55 9.54
CA ASN A 6 -3.75 4.74 10.21
C ASN A 6 -3.94 3.74 11.36
N MET A 7 -3.49 2.48 11.22
CA MET A 7 -3.54 1.52 12.32
C MET A 7 -2.63 1.92 13.47
N VAL A 8 -1.42 2.41 13.20
CA VAL A 8 -0.54 2.96 14.23
C VAL A 8 -1.21 4.13 14.95
N SER A 9 -1.77 5.08 14.20
CA SER A 9 -2.50 6.22 14.76
C SER A 9 -3.71 5.79 15.58
N ASN A 10 -4.50 4.83 15.08
CA ASN A 10 -5.68 4.32 15.79
C ASN A 10 -5.30 3.55 17.08
N ALA A 11 -4.18 2.83 17.08
CA ALA A 11 -3.68 2.17 18.27
C ALA A 11 -3.22 3.18 19.33
N MET A 12 -2.55 4.26 18.92
CA MET A 12 -2.17 5.36 19.80
C MET A 12 -3.38 6.11 20.35
N ALA A 13 -4.41 6.31 19.53
CA ALA A 13 -5.64 6.99 19.93
C ALA A 13 -6.57 6.12 20.79
N GLY A 14 -6.26 4.83 20.97
CA GLY A 14 -7.09 3.89 21.73
C GLY A 14 -8.35 3.41 21.01
N PHE A 15 -8.49 3.68 19.71
CA PHE A 15 -9.63 3.20 18.91
C PHE A 15 -9.57 1.71 18.60
N LEU A 16 -8.38 1.09 18.70
CA LEU A 16 -8.20 -0.33 18.54
C LEU A 16 -8.28 -1.02 19.93
N LEU A 17 -9.14 -2.03 20.02
CA LEU A 17 -9.20 -2.96 21.17
C LEU A 17 -9.41 -2.29 22.54
N PHE A 18 -10.68 -2.00 22.83
CA PHE A 18 -11.17 -1.67 24.17
C PHE A 18 -10.71 -0.33 24.77
N GLY A 19 -10.40 0.67 23.92
CA GLY A 19 -10.08 2.02 24.38
C GLY A 19 -8.71 2.17 25.04
N LYS A 20 -7.83 1.16 24.93
CA LYS A 20 -6.48 1.21 25.51
C LYS A 20 -5.51 1.93 24.56
N GLN A 21 -4.86 2.94 25.05
CA GLN A 21 -3.85 3.71 24.31
C GLN A 21 -2.48 3.07 24.46
N TYR A 22 -1.79 2.88 23.34
CA TYR A 22 -0.41 2.40 23.28
C TYR A 22 0.54 3.56 23.07
N SER A 23 1.72 3.52 23.69
CA SER A 23 2.78 4.47 23.38
C SER A 23 3.35 4.21 21.98
N PHE A 24 3.94 5.23 21.37
CA PHE A 24 4.60 5.07 20.06
C PHE A 24 5.68 3.98 20.09
N GLY A 25 6.52 3.96 21.14
CA GLY A 25 7.56 2.94 21.30
C GLY A 25 7.00 1.51 21.39
N SER A 26 5.88 1.31 22.12
CA SER A 26 5.23 0.00 22.23
C SER A 26 4.69 -0.48 20.88
N ILE A 27 4.11 0.42 20.07
CA ILE A 27 3.62 0.05 18.74
C ILE A 27 4.80 -0.30 17.83
N MET A 28 5.90 0.45 17.86
CA MET A 28 7.11 0.12 17.09
C MET A 28 7.67 -1.24 17.49
N LEU A 29 7.60 -1.60 18.77
CA LEU A 29 7.99 -2.94 19.25
C LEU A 29 7.06 -4.03 18.68
N LEU A 30 5.74 -3.79 18.62
CA LEU A 30 4.78 -4.73 18.01
C LEU A 30 5.03 -4.89 16.50
N VAL A 31 5.35 -3.80 15.80
CA VAL A 31 5.76 -3.83 14.38
C VAL A 31 7.05 -4.65 14.21
N PHE A 32 8.04 -4.46 15.08
CA PHE A 32 9.27 -5.24 15.05
C PHE A 32 9.02 -6.73 15.27
N ILE A 33 8.19 -7.09 16.26
CA ILE A 33 7.80 -8.47 16.53
C ILE A 33 7.08 -9.07 15.30
N SER A 34 6.19 -8.32 14.65
CA SER A 34 5.52 -8.77 13.43
C SER A 34 6.52 -9.04 12.30
N GLY A 35 7.51 -8.16 12.10
CA GLY A 35 8.60 -8.34 11.14
C GLY A 35 9.47 -9.57 11.42
N VAL A 36 9.78 -9.84 12.70
CA VAL A 36 10.50 -11.06 13.11
C VAL A 36 9.69 -12.32 12.81
N ILE A 37 8.39 -12.33 13.12
CA ILE A 37 7.50 -13.44 12.78
C ILE A 37 7.49 -13.67 11.27
N PHE A 38 7.45 -12.63 10.48
CA PHE A 38 7.51 -12.72 9.02
C PHE A 38 8.82 -13.27 8.51
N THR A 39 9.93 -12.81 9.07
CA THR A 39 11.26 -13.36 8.74
C THR A 39 11.29 -14.85 9.01
N LEU A 40 10.78 -15.29 10.15
CA LEU A 40 10.69 -16.71 10.49
C LEU A 40 9.81 -17.48 9.49
N LEU A 41 8.61 -16.96 9.17
CA LEU A 41 7.70 -17.58 8.19
C LEU A 41 8.31 -17.66 6.78
N SER A 42 9.20 -16.74 6.43
CA SER A 42 9.92 -16.74 5.14
C SER A 42 11.10 -17.71 5.09
N VAL A 43 11.68 -18.05 6.26
CA VAL A 43 12.84 -18.94 6.38
C VAL A 43 12.41 -20.38 6.68
N ILE A 44 11.33 -20.60 7.47
CA ILE A 44 10.88 -21.93 7.86
C ILE A 44 10.44 -22.73 6.62
N PRO A 45 11.12 -23.86 6.31
CA PRO A 45 10.73 -24.70 5.19
C PRO A 45 9.46 -25.48 5.55
N TYR A 46 8.41 -25.33 4.74
CA TYR A 46 7.15 -26.05 4.91
C TYR A 46 7.13 -27.35 4.11
N LYS A 47 7.59 -27.31 2.85
CA LYS A 47 7.54 -28.44 1.94
C LYS A 47 8.70 -28.39 0.95
N ARG A 48 9.12 -29.56 0.48
CA ARG A 48 10.05 -29.66 -0.65
C ARG A 48 9.24 -29.83 -1.92
N ASP A 49 9.44 -28.96 -2.87
CA ASP A 49 8.84 -29.11 -4.19
C ASP A 49 9.40 -30.36 -4.87
N LYS A 50 8.50 -31.25 -5.29
CA LYS A 50 8.90 -32.54 -5.90
C LYS A 50 9.49 -32.37 -7.31
N ALA A 51 9.11 -31.32 -8.02
CA ALA A 51 9.55 -31.06 -9.39
C ALA A 51 10.93 -30.41 -9.45
N THR A 52 11.17 -29.42 -8.59
CA THR A 52 12.40 -28.61 -8.60
C THR A 52 13.37 -28.96 -7.48
N GLY A 53 12.96 -29.76 -6.50
CA GLY A 53 13.75 -30.10 -5.30
C GLY A 53 13.95 -28.90 -4.34
N ARG A 54 13.37 -27.74 -4.63
CA ARG A 54 13.50 -26.50 -3.85
C ARG A 54 12.66 -26.56 -2.58
N LEU A 55 13.16 -25.96 -1.51
CA LEU A 55 12.40 -25.77 -0.28
C LEU A 55 11.43 -24.60 -0.45
N VAL A 56 10.14 -24.88 -0.25
CA VAL A 56 9.05 -23.90 -0.26
C VAL A 56 8.85 -23.43 1.17
N ALA A 57 8.98 -22.14 1.43
CA ALA A 57 8.73 -21.56 2.74
C ALA A 57 7.22 -21.53 3.05
N LEU A 58 6.87 -21.45 4.33
CA LEU A 58 5.46 -21.44 4.76
C LEU A 58 4.67 -20.28 4.13
N ARG A 59 5.26 -19.10 4.01
CA ARG A 59 4.65 -17.93 3.38
C ARG A 59 4.37 -18.15 1.87
N GLU A 60 5.31 -18.80 1.16
CA GLU A 60 5.11 -19.20 -0.24
C GLU A 60 4.00 -20.25 -0.37
N ALA A 61 3.91 -21.18 0.59
CA ALA A 61 2.87 -22.20 0.61
C ALA A 61 1.46 -21.59 0.81
N ILE A 62 1.33 -20.56 1.65
CA ILE A 62 0.07 -19.80 1.82
C ILE A 62 -0.32 -19.14 0.51
N PHE A 63 0.61 -18.48 -0.16
CA PHE A 63 0.37 -17.81 -1.43
C PHE A 63 -0.01 -18.80 -2.55
N THR A 64 0.74 -19.88 -2.71
CA THR A 64 0.50 -20.88 -3.74
C THR A 64 -0.75 -21.72 -3.46
N GLY A 65 -1.21 -21.77 -2.21
CA GLY A 65 -2.49 -22.38 -1.84
C GLY A 65 -3.71 -21.61 -2.34
N MET A 66 -3.56 -20.32 -2.68
CA MET A 66 -4.64 -19.56 -3.29
C MET A 66 -4.81 -19.91 -4.78
N PRO A 67 -6.05 -19.99 -5.30
CA PRO A 67 -6.30 -20.18 -6.73
C PRO A 67 -5.66 -19.12 -7.61
N LYS A 68 -5.20 -19.49 -8.82
CA LYS A 68 -4.58 -18.55 -9.77
C LYS A 68 -5.48 -17.33 -10.06
N GLN A 69 -6.79 -17.53 -10.19
CA GLN A 69 -7.78 -16.48 -10.43
C GLN A 69 -7.83 -15.48 -9.27
N LEU A 70 -7.78 -15.97 -8.03
CA LEU A 70 -7.80 -15.11 -6.86
C LEU A 70 -6.52 -14.27 -6.76
N ARG A 71 -5.36 -14.88 -7.08
CA ARG A 71 -4.08 -14.16 -7.15
C ARG A 71 -4.07 -13.05 -8.21
N ALA A 72 -4.64 -13.33 -9.39
CA ALA A 72 -4.81 -12.31 -10.44
C ALA A 72 -5.78 -11.20 -9.99
N ALA A 73 -6.87 -11.56 -9.31
CA ALA A 73 -7.84 -10.61 -8.77
C ALA A 73 -7.23 -9.66 -7.74
N ILE A 74 -6.28 -10.13 -6.92
CA ILE A 74 -5.57 -9.29 -5.94
C ILE A 74 -4.87 -8.12 -6.63
N SER A 75 -4.12 -8.34 -7.69
CA SER A 75 -3.45 -7.27 -8.44
C SER A 75 -4.42 -6.23 -8.99
N VAL A 76 -5.56 -6.69 -9.54
CA VAL A 76 -6.61 -5.82 -10.07
C VAL A 76 -7.27 -5.01 -8.96
N GLY A 77 -7.60 -5.66 -7.84
CA GLY A 77 -8.21 -5.01 -6.68
C GLY A 77 -7.31 -3.92 -6.08
N ILE A 78 -6.00 -4.17 -5.98
CA ILE A 78 -5.01 -3.18 -5.55
C ILE A 78 -4.98 -2.00 -6.52
N GLY A 79 -5.02 -2.25 -7.85
CA GLY A 79 -5.07 -1.18 -8.85
C GLY A 79 -6.28 -0.26 -8.66
N LEU A 80 -7.47 -0.83 -8.43
CA LEU A 80 -8.68 -0.05 -8.11
C LEU A 80 -8.56 0.68 -6.77
N PHE A 81 -8.03 0.02 -5.75
CA PHE A 81 -7.83 0.60 -4.43
C PHE A 81 -6.93 1.84 -4.48
N ILE A 82 -5.80 1.77 -5.18
CA ILE A 82 -4.88 2.89 -5.36
C ILE A 82 -5.52 4.02 -6.17
N THR A 83 -6.31 3.66 -7.18
CA THR A 83 -7.08 4.65 -7.96
C THR A 83 -8.03 5.42 -7.04
N ILE A 84 -8.77 4.75 -6.15
CA ILE A 84 -9.64 5.42 -5.19
C ILE A 84 -8.86 6.27 -4.21
N ILE A 85 -7.72 5.80 -3.67
CA ILE A 85 -6.84 6.62 -2.82
C ILE A 85 -6.42 7.90 -3.56
N GLY A 86 -6.02 7.80 -4.83
CA GLY A 86 -5.67 8.96 -5.64
C GLY A 86 -6.85 9.93 -5.78
N LEU A 87 -8.05 9.43 -6.07
CA LEU A 87 -9.25 10.25 -6.21
C LEU A 87 -9.70 10.91 -4.90
N VAL A 88 -9.51 10.23 -3.76
CA VAL A 88 -9.77 10.79 -2.43
C VAL A 88 -8.75 11.88 -2.09
N ASN A 89 -7.47 11.63 -2.35
CA ASN A 89 -6.40 12.58 -2.03
C ASN A 89 -6.48 13.88 -2.85
N CYS A 90 -7.05 13.85 -4.05
CA CYS A 90 -7.30 15.05 -4.85
C CYS A 90 -8.69 15.68 -4.59
N GLY A 91 -9.48 15.12 -3.68
CA GLY A 91 -10.77 15.66 -3.30
C GLY A 91 -11.90 15.47 -4.32
N ILE A 92 -11.70 14.65 -5.37
CA ILE A 92 -12.76 14.30 -6.34
C ILE A 92 -13.78 13.36 -5.70
N ILE A 93 -13.31 12.46 -4.84
CA ILE A 93 -14.16 11.57 -4.05
C ILE A 93 -13.93 11.91 -2.58
N GLY A 94 -15.01 12.11 -1.84
CA GLY A 94 -14.99 12.35 -0.40
C GLY A 94 -15.87 11.39 0.37
N ALA A 95 -15.64 11.23 1.66
CA ALA A 95 -16.60 10.59 2.54
C ALA A 95 -17.74 11.57 2.81
N SER A 96 -18.99 11.12 2.69
CA SER A 96 -20.17 11.90 3.07
C SER A 96 -20.31 11.89 4.59
N ASP A 97 -20.54 13.05 5.20
CA ASP A 97 -20.83 13.18 6.62
C ASP A 97 -22.05 12.33 6.99
N GLY A 98 -21.82 11.29 7.79
CA GLY A 98 -22.87 10.42 8.34
C GLY A 98 -23.38 9.31 7.43
N GLN A 99 -22.83 9.11 6.23
CA GLN A 99 -23.13 7.95 5.37
C GLN A 99 -21.83 7.25 4.95
N ASN A 100 -21.85 5.92 4.93
CA ASN A 100 -20.69 5.08 4.63
C ASN A 100 -20.35 4.99 3.12
N PHE A 101 -20.79 5.95 2.30
CA PHE A 101 -20.57 5.94 0.86
C PHE A 101 -19.73 7.13 0.42
N PHE A 102 -18.90 6.90 -0.58
CA PHE A 102 -18.15 7.96 -1.23
C PHE A 102 -19.08 8.91 -1.99
N THR A 103 -18.92 10.19 -1.79
CA THR A 103 -19.55 11.22 -2.63
C THR A 103 -18.52 11.74 -3.62
N THR A 104 -18.93 11.86 -4.88
CA THR A 104 -18.13 12.58 -5.88
C THR A 104 -18.31 14.08 -5.69
N VAL A 105 -17.35 14.86 -6.16
CA VAL A 105 -17.57 16.31 -6.37
C VAL A 105 -18.74 16.43 -7.34
N ASP A 106 -19.88 16.82 -6.81
CA ASP A 106 -21.11 16.96 -7.60
C ASP A 106 -20.91 18.04 -8.67
N LEU A 107 -21.54 17.87 -9.83
CA LEU A 107 -21.58 18.93 -10.87
C LEU A 107 -22.12 20.25 -10.32
N ILE A 108 -22.96 20.21 -9.29
CA ILE A 108 -23.43 21.36 -8.53
C ILE A 108 -22.25 22.05 -7.80
N ALA A 109 -21.28 21.28 -7.29
CA ALA A 109 -20.09 21.85 -6.66
C ALA A 109 -19.24 22.67 -7.63
N PHE A 110 -19.19 22.30 -8.91
CA PHE A 110 -18.54 23.10 -9.97
C PHE A 110 -19.27 24.43 -10.23
N ASN A 111 -20.54 24.53 -9.91
CA ASN A 111 -21.32 25.76 -10.08
C ASN A 111 -21.25 26.69 -8.86
N ASN A 112 -20.62 26.26 -7.76
CA ASN A 112 -20.43 27.06 -6.56
C ASN A 112 -19.15 27.91 -6.68
N PRO A 113 -19.23 29.25 -6.71
CA PRO A 113 -18.05 30.13 -6.80
C PRO A 113 -17.01 29.91 -5.70
N GLU A 114 -17.43 29.47 -4.51
CA GLU A 114 -16.53 29.19 -3.39
C GLU A 114 -15.50 28.09 -3.71
N ASN A 115 -15.91 27.09 -4.49
CA ASN A 115 -15.05 25.96 -4.88
C ASN A 115 -14.00 26.35 -5.94
N TRP A 116 -14.15 27.51 -6.58
CA TRP A 116 -13.19 28.08 -7.53
C TRP A 116 -12.26 29.12 -6.90
N LYS A 117 -12.39 29.38 -5.59
CA LYS A 117 -11.37 30.18 -4.88
C LYS A 117 -10.02 29.47 -4.98
N LEU A 118 -8.95 30.26 -4.89
CA LEU A 118 -7.57 29.75 -4.89
C LEU A 118 -7.40 28.64 -3.83
N GLY A 119 -6.96 27.45 -4.26
CA GLY A 119 -6.88 26.27 -3.41
C GLY A 119 -8.18 25.49 -3.20
N GLY A 120 -9.28 25.90 -3.81
CA GLY A 120 -10.57 25.21 -3.69
C GLY A 120 -10.60 23.84 -4.39
N ALA A 121 -11.64 23.06 -4.11
CA ALA A 121 -11.81 21.69 -4.61
C ALA A 121 -11.79 21.60 -6.15
N CYS A 122 -12.37 22.58 -6.85
CA CYS A 122 -12.35 22.61 -8.31
C CYS A 122 -10.95 22.85 -8.87
N CYS A 123 -10.15 23.74 -8.23
CA CYS A 123 -8.76 23.97 -8.61
C CYS A 123 -7.93 22.70 -8.45
N THR A 124 -8.13 21.99 -7.34
CA THR A 124 -7.44 20.71 -7.05
C THR A 124 -7.79 19.65 -8.08
N ALA A 125 -9.09 19.52 -8.44
CA ALA A 125 -9.55 18.58 -9.47
C ALA A 125 -8.97 18.93 -10.86
N VAL A 126 -8.88 20.21 -11.22
CA VAL A 126 -8.27 20.65 -12.49
C VAL A 126 -6.79 20.27 -12.54
N VAL A 127 -6.03 20.50 -11.46
CA VAL A 127 -4.61 20.11 -11.36
C VAL A 127 -4.46 18.60 -11.55
N PHE A 128 -5.30 17.80 -10.89
CA PHE A 128 -5.32 16.34 -11.02
C PHE A 128 -5.60 15.90 -12.46
N LEU A 129 -6.70 16.39 -13.08
CA LEU A 129 -7.08 16.00 -14.43
C LEU A 129 -6.03 16.41 -15.47
N PHE A 130 -5.44 17.59 -15.31
CA PHE A 130 -4.35 18.05 -16.16
C PHE A 130 -3.15 17.10 -16.03
N GLY A 131 -2.74 16.77 -14.80
CA GLY A 131 -1.63 15.85 -14.55
C GLY A 131 -1.86 14.47 -15.15
N LEU A 132 -3.04 13.90 -14.94
CA LEU A 132 -3.41 12.61 -15.50
C LEU A 132 -3.39 12.63 -17.04
N THR A 133 -3.91 13.71 -17.65
CA THR A 133 -3.90 13.89 -19.11
C THR A 133 -2.47 13.97 -19.64
N VAL A 134 -1.60 14.75 -19.01
CA VAL A 134 -0.19 14.88 -19.40
C VAL A 134 0.52 13.53 -19.30
N ILE A 135 0.34 12.81 -18.19
CA ILE A 135 0.93 11.48 -18.00
C ILE A 135 0.44 10.51 -19.09
N ALA A 136 -0.86 10.49 -19.37
CA ALA A 136 -1.45 9.60 -20.36
C ALA A 136 -0.92 9.89 -21.78
N ILE A 137 -0.85 11.17 -22.16
CA ILE A 137 -0.30 11.60 -23.47
C ILE A 137 1.17 11.21 -23.61
N LEU A 138 1.99 11.56 -22.63
CA LEU A 138 3.42 11.26 -22.66
C LEU A 138 3.69 9.75 -22.65
N SER A 139 2.90 8.98 -21.91
CA SER A 139 2.98 7.52 -21.91
C SER A 139 2.57 6.92 -23.24
N HIS A 140 1.55 7.47 -23.91
CA HIS A 140 1.16 7.05 -25.26
C HIS A 140 2.32 7.21 -26.26
N PHE A 141 3.04 8.32 -26.17
CA PHE A 141 4.24 8.56 -26.98
C PHE A 141 5.50 7.85 -26.47
N LYS A 142 5.38 6.98 -25.44
CA LYS A 142 6.50 6.23 -24.84
C LYS A 142 7.65 7.12 -24.33
N VAL A 143 7.34 8.33 -23.88
CA VAL A 143 8.32 9.24 -23.30
C VAL A 143 8.80 8.67 -21.97
N LYS A 144 10.13 8.49 -21.84
CA LYS A 144 10.73 8.04 -20.56
C LYS A 144 10.52 9.11 -19.49
N GLY A 145 10.03 8.69 -18.31
CA GLY A 145 9.77 9.61 -17.21
C GLY A 145 8.44 10.39 -17.31
N ALA A 146 7.48 9.92 -18.12
CA ALA A 146 6.17 10.54 -18.30
C ALA A 146 5.47 10.90 -16.97
N VAL A 147 5.58 10.04 -15.97
CA VAL A 147 5.00 10.26 -14.63
C VAL A 147 5.65 11.45 -13.93
N ILE A 148 6.99 11.53 -13.92
CA ILE A 148 7.71 12.64 -13.28
C ILE A 148 7.41 13.96 -13.97
N ILE A 149 7.40 13.98 -15.32
CA ILE A 149 7.07 15.16 -16.10
C ILE A 149 5.64 15.61 -15.80
N GLY A 150 4.71 14.67 -15.69
CA GLY A 150 3.32 14.97 -15.35
C GLY A 150 3.19 15.56 -13.94
N ILE A 151 3.88 15.02 -12.95
CA ILE A 151 3.89 15.58 -11.57
C ILE A 151 4.45 17.00 -11.57
N ILE A 152 5.57 17.25 -12.25
CA ILE A 152 6.19 18.58 -12.34
C ILE A 152 5.24 19.56 -13.04
N ALA A 153 4.68 19.17 -14.18
CA ALA A 153 3.74 20.02 -14.93
C ALA A 153 2.49 20.37 -14.11
N SER A 154 1.95 19.39 -13.39
CA SER A 154 0.82 19.59 -12.46
C SER A 154 1.18 20.52 -11.30
N THR A 155 2.37 20.37 -10.74
CA THR A 155 2.85 21.24 -9.65
C THR A 155 3.03 22.68 -10.14
N ILE A 156 3.54 22.89 -11.36
CA ILE A 156 3.65 24.22 -11.96
C ILE A 156 2.25 24.83 -12.17
N LEU A 157 1.28 24.05 -12.64
CA LEU A 157 -0.10 24.53 -12.80
C LEU A 157 -0.77 24.80 -11.44
N ALA A 158 -0.43 24.04 -10.41
CA ALA A 158 -0.98 24.20 -9.07
C ALA A 158 -0.57 25.52 -8.39
N CYS A 159 0.60 26.08 -8.76
CA CYS A 159 1.08 27.35 -8.19
C CYS A 159 0.10 28.53 -8.40
N PRO A 160 -0.31 28.88 -9.64
CA PRO A 160 -1.24 30.00 -9.86
C PRO A 160 -2.65 29.69 -9.36
N LEU A 161 -3.03 28.41 -9.21
CA LEU A 161 -4.33 27.99 -8.69
C LEU A 161 -4.39 27.97 -7.16
N GLY A 162 -3.29 28.29 -6.47
CA GLY A 162 -3.22 28.32 -5.00
C GLY A 162 -3.36 26.96 -4.32
N VAL A 163 -3.17 25.85 -5.08
CA VAL A 163 -3.24 24.48 -4.55
C VAL A 163 -1.95 24.08 -3.84
N THR A 164 -0.84 24.77 -4.12
CA THR A 164 0.45 24.56 -3.45
C THR A 164 0.62 25.49 -2.25
N ASN A 165 1.18 24.95 -1.18
CA ASN A 165 1.52 25.76 0.00
C ASN A 165 2.98 26.26 -0.10
N PHE A 166 3.15 27.56 -0.35
CA PHE A 166 4.46 28.21 -0.45
C PHE A 166 5.18 28.35 0.90
N ASP A 167 4.45 28.29 2.03
CA ASP A 167 5.05 28.42 3.36
C ASP A 167 5.98 27.22 3.67
N VAL A 168 5.73 26.07 3.06
CA VAL A 168 6.61 24.91 3.17
C VAL A 168 8.02 25.19 2.63
N LEU A 169 8.15 26.02 1.59
CA LEU A 169 9.46 26.41 1.04
C LEU A 169 10.22 27.36 1.97
N LYS A 170 9.54 28.05 2.88
CA LYS A 170 10.21 28.90 3.89
C LYS A 170 10.92 28.06 4.94
N GLY A 171 10.62 26.77 5.02
CA GLY A 171 11.22 25.85 6.01
C GLY A 171 10.70 26.08 7.43
N GLU A 172 9.44 26.49 7.56
CA GLU A 172 8.76 26.65 8.84
C GLU A 172 8.09 25.34 9.28
N GLY A 173 8.16 25.02 10.56
CA GLY A 173 7.56 23.82 11.14
C GLY A 173 8.48 22.59 11.07
N HIS A 174 7.90 21.41 10.84
CA HIS A 174 8.64 20.15 10.84
C HIS A 174 9.46 19.91 9.57
N VAL A 175 9.28 20.70 8.50
CA VAL A 175 9.98 20.58 7.23
C VAL A 175 10.94 21.76 7.09
N THR A 176 12.21 21.57 7.41
CA THR A 176 13.23 22.64 7.39
C THR A 176 14.35 22.34 6.41
N TRP A 177 14.97 23.39 5.84
CA TRP A 177 16.20 23.27 5.06
C TRP A 177 17.42 22.91 5.93
N LYS A 178 17.33 23.11 7.23
CA LYS A 178 18.37 22.75 8.20
C LYS A 178 18.25 21.26 8.57
N PHE A 179 18.46 20.38 7.60
CA PHE A 179 18.32 18.94 7.79
C PHE A 179 19.18 18.38 8.95
N TRP A 180 20.26 19.04 9.33
CA TRP A 180 21.11 18.66 10.46
C TRP A 180 20.36 18.66 11.79
N GLU A 181 19.46 19.61 12.01
CA GLU A 181 18.63 19.66 13.21
C GLU A 181 17.64 18.49 13.24
N ASN A 182 17.01 18.19 12.11
CA ASN A 182 16.11 17.04 11.99
C ASN A 182 16.87 15.72 12.13
N PHE A 183 18.08 15.62 11.58
CA PHE A 183 18.92 14.45 11.71
C PHE A 183 19.38 14.22 13.15
N ALA A 184 19.77 15.26 13.86
CA ALA A 184 20.12 15.18 15.29
C ALA A 184 18.92 14.75 16.15
N ASN A 185 17.73 15.31 15.89
CA ASN A 185 16.51 14.95 16.60
C ASN A 185 16.10 13.50 16.32
N PHE A 186 16.26 13.02 15.09
CA PHE A 186 15.98 11.63 14.71
C PHE A 186 16.76 10.64 15.58
N PHE A 187 18.02 10.92 15.88
CA PHE A 187 18.88 10.05 16.70
C PHE A 187 18.77 10.31 18.22
N SER A 188 17.79 11.09 18.69
CA SER A 188 17.66 11.42 20.11
C SER A 188 17.22 10.24 21.02
N PHE A 189 16.82 9.10 20.47
CA PHE A 189 16.31 7.91 21.17
C PHE A 189 15.11 8.19 22.11
N SER A 190 14.42 9.29 21.93
CA SER A 190 13.26 9.67 22.75
C SER A 190 12.16 10.29 21.88
N ALA A 191 10.94 9.74 21.97
CA ALA A 191 9.79 10.26 21.25
C ALA A 191 9.39 11.67 21.73
N GLU A 192 9.58 11.99 23.00
CA GLU A 192 9.30 13.32 23.56
C GLU A 192 10.16 14.43 22.93
N LYS A 193 11.37 14.09 22.50
CA LYS A 193 12.28 15.01 21.80
C LYS A 193 12.12 14.98 20.28
N GLY A 194 11.09 14.29 19.79
CA GLY A 194 10.84 14.13 18.35
C GLY A 194 11.73 13.09 17.66
N GLY A 195 12.52 12.32 18.41
CA GLY A 195 13.33 11.22 17.89
C GLY A 195 12.48 9.97 17.65
N THR A 196 12.75 9.27 16.58
CA THR A 196 12.06 8.01 16.26
C THR A 196 12.99 6.81 16.24
N PHE A 197 14.28 7.04 16.07
CA PHE A 197 15.29 6.00 16.00
C PHE A 197 15.44 5.26 17.35
N GLY A 198 15.28 3.95 17.30
CA GLY A 198 15.51 3.08 18.46
C GLY A 198 14.51 3.24 19.63
N VAL A 199 13.46 4.02 19.48
CA VAL A 199 12.43 4.25 20.51
C VAL A 199 11.78 2.95 20.98
N LEU A 200 11.72 1.95 20.11
CA LEU A 200 11.23 0.61 20.47
C LEU A 200 12.05 -0.05 21.61
N PHE A 201 13.35 0.27 21.74
CA PHE A 201 14.21 -0.30 22.79
C PHE A 201 14.15 0.50 24.10
N THR A 202 13.89 1.80 24.03
CA THR A 202 13.84 2.69 25.20
C THR A 202 12.47 2.76 25.85
N GLU A 203 11.41 2.89 25.03
CA GLU A 203 10.03 3.08 25.49
C GLU A 203 9.12 1.88 25.18
N GLY A 204 9.62 0.92 24.37
CA GLY A 204 8.81 -0.18 23.84
C GLY A 204 8.18 -1.06 24.92
N LEU A 205 8.93 -1.41 25.96
CA LEU A 205 8.45 -2.29 27.03
C LEU A 205 7.63 -1.57 28.09
N ASN A 206 7.85 -0.27 28.29
CA ASN A 206 7.24 0.50 29.37
C ASN A 206 5.89 1.13 28.99
N GLY A 207 5.54 1.18 27.73
CA GLY A 207 4.35 1.86 27.22
C GLY A 207 3.14 0.94 26.95
N PHE A 208 3.17 -0.29 27.44
CA PHE A 208 2.03 -1.21 27.28
C PHE A 208 0.96 -0.90 28.32
N PRO A 209 -0.31 -0.77 27.92
CA PRO A 209 -1.42 -0.63 28.86
C PRO A 209 -1.57 -1.91 29.71
N GLU A 210 -1.96 -1.77 30.97
CA GLU A 210 -2.21 -2.91 31.85
C GLU A 210 -3.26 -3.88 31.25
N GLY A 211 -2.97 -5.18 31.28
CA GLY A 211 -3.85 -6.22 30.73
C GLY A 211 -4.02 -6.15 29.21
N SER A 212 -3.07 -5.57 28.47
CA SER A 212 -3.12 -5.42 27.01
C SER A 212 -2.56 -6.60 26.21
N LEU A 213 -2.15 -7.69 26.88
CA LEU A 213 -1.48 -8.84 26.23
C LEU A 213 -2.29 -9.39 25.04
N PHE A 214 -3.58 -9.64 25.24
CA PHE A 214 -4.46 -10.14 24.18
C PHE A 214 -4.55 -9.14 23.02
N GLY A 215 -4.74 -7.84 23.34
CA GLY A 215 -4.77 -6.77 22.35
C GLY A 215 -3.46 -6.68 21.57
N SER A 216 -2.32 -6.78 22.24
CA SER A 216 -1.00 -6.76 21.61
C SER A 216 -0.80 -7.92 20.63
N ILE A 217 -1.23 -9.13 21.00
CA ILE A 217 -1.19 -10.31 20.12
C ILE A 217 -2.04 -10.09 18.87
N VAL A 218 -3.26 -9.57 19.03
CA VAL A 218 -4.14 -9.27 17.90
C VAL A 218 -3.53 -8.21 16.99
N ILE A 219 -2.93 -7.14 17.54
CA ILE A 219 -2.26 -6.10 16.76
C ILE A 219 -1.08 -6.69 15.97
N VAL A 220 -0.24 -7.52 16.59
CA VAL A 220 0.89 -8.18 15.90
C VAL A 220 0.40 -9.05 14.75
N ILE A 221 -0.63 -9.89 14.98
CA ILE A 221 -1.21 -10.72 13.92
C ILE A 221 -1.78 -9.85 12.80
N THR A 222 -2.45 -8.75 13.15
CA THR A 222 -3.06 -7.85 12.17
C THR A 222 -1.99 -7.15 11.33
N PHE A 223 -0.94 -6.59 11.95
CA PHE A 223 0.20 -6.03 11.20
C PHE A 223 0.83 -7.07 10.30
N ALA A 224 1.04 -8.28 10.84
CA ALA A 224 1.56 -9.40 10.10
C ALA A 224 0.70 -9.74 8.88
N MET A 225 -0.60 -9.87 9.02
CA MET A 225 -1.50 -10.19 7.92
C MET A 225 -1.55 -9.10 6.86
N ILE A 226 -1.64 -7.82 7.27
CA ILE A 226 -1.69 -6.69 6.33
C ILE A 226 -0.39 -6.63 5.52
N ASP A 227 0.76 -6.65 6.18
CA ASP A 227 2.07 -6.61 5.53
C ASP A 227 2.26 -7.77 4.55
N MET A 228 1.84 -8.98 4.96
CA MET A 228 1.91 -10.17 4.12
C MET A 228 1.09 -10.02 2.84
N PHE A 229 -0.17 -9.63 2.96
CA PHE A 229 -1.07 -9.58 1.80
C PHE A 229 -0.80 -8.37 0.91
N ASP A 230 -0.42 -7.22 1.48
CA ASP A 230 -0.05 -6.03 0.74
C ASP A 230 1.18 -6.30 -0.12
N THR A 231 2.25 -6.83 0.47
CA THR A 231 3.45 -7.22 -0.28
C THR A 231 3.18 -8.31 -1.31
N MET A 232 2.40 -9.35 -0.98
CA MET A 232 2.04 -10.39 -1.95
C MET A 232 1.35 -9.80 -3.18
N GLY A 233 0.35 -8.96 -2.98
CA GLY A 233 -0.41 -8.36 -4.06
C GLY A 233 0.44 -7.45 -4.93
N THR A 234 1.24 -6.59 -4.30
CA THR A 234 2.14 -5.66 -4.99
C THR A 234 3.20 -6.39 -5.80
N VAL A 235 3.84 -7.41 -5.22
CA VAL A 235 4.86 -8.22 -5.90
C VAL A 235 4.28 -8.94 -7.11
N VAL A 236 3.08 -9.52 -6.99
CA VAL A 236 2.41 -10.15 -8.14
C VAL A 236 2.10 -9.13 -9.23
N GLY A 237 1.57 -7.96 -8.86
CA GLY A 237 1.28 -6.88 -9.81
C GLY A 237 2.52 -6.40 -10.55
N CYS A 238 3.59 -6.11 -9.83
CA CYS A 238 4.86 -5.67 -10.40
C CYS A 238 5.53 -6.76 -11.25
N CYS A 239 5.55 -8.02 -10.78
CA CYS A 239 6.13 -9.13 -11.53
C CYS A 239 5.32 -9.48 -12.79
N THR A 240 3.99 -9.31 -12.76
CA THR A 240 3.15 -9.43 -13.96
C THR A 240 3.54 -8.39 -15.00
N ALA A 241 3.72 -7.15 -14.60
CA ALA A 241 4.12 -6.06 -15.49
C ALA A 241 5.55 -6.23 -16.06
N ALA A 242 6.41 -6.97 -15.34
CA ALA A 242 7.81 -7.22 -15.71
C ALA A 242 8.03 -8.54 -16.46
N ASP A 243 6.99 -9.36 -16.67
CA ASP A 243 7.09 -10.74 -17.19
C ASP A 243 8.02 -11.63 -16.33
N LEU A 244 7.98 -11.46 -15.02
CA LEU A 244 8.78 -12.21 -14.04
C LEU A 244 7.97 -13.26 -13.28
N LEU A 245 6.82 -13.67 -13.79
CA LEU A 245 6.03 -14.78 -13.27
C LEU A 245 6.44 -16.09 -13.94
N ASP A 246 6.36 -17.19 -13.18
CA ASP A 246 6.47 -18.53 -13.71
C ASP A 246 5.14 -19.01 -14.36
N ALA A 247 5.13 -20.22 -14.90
CA ALA A 247 3.94 -20.82 -15.53
C ALA A 247 2.75 -20.98 -14.55
N ASP A 248 3.03 -21.01 -13.25
CA ASP A 248 2.03 -21.10 -12.19
C ASP A 248 1.59 -19.74 -11.67
N GLY A 249 2.11 -18.64 -12.24
CA GLY A 249 1.81 -17.28 -11.82
C GLY A 249 2.45 -16.92 -10.48
N VAL A 250 3.56 -17.57 -10.12
CA VAL A 250 4.35 -17.26 -8.93
C VAL A 250 5.55 -16.38 -9.35
N PRO A 251 5.83 -15.30 -8.62
CA PRO A 251 6.98 -14.46 -8.89
C PRO A 251 8.30 -15.23 -8.77
N GLN A 252 9.21 -14.99 -9.71
CA GLN A 252 10.57 -15.56 -9.62
C GLN A 252 11.26 -15.07 -8.34
N ASN A 253 11.98 -15.98 -7.67
CA ASN A 253 12.65 -15.69 -6.39
C ASN A 253 11.72 -15.20 -5.27
N TYR A 254 10.45 -15.61 -5.26
CA TYR A 254 9.43 -15.16 -4.31
C TYR A 254 9.91 -15.14 -2.86
N ASN A 255 10.54 -16.22 -2.36
CA ASN A 255 11.03 -16.29 -0.98
C ASN A 255 12.10 -15.23 -0.66
N LYS A 256 12.98 -14.90 -1.62
CA LYS A 256 14.00 -13.86 -1.40
C LYS A 256 13.38 -12.47 -1.36
N ILE A 257 12.35 -12.23 -2.17
CA ILE A 257 11.60 -10.97 -2.15
C ILE A 257 10.92 -10.81 -0.79
N MET A 258 10.21 -11.85 -0.34
CA MET A 258 9.51 -11.85 0.95
C MET A 258 10.45 -11.73 2.15
N LEU A 259 11.65 -12.34 2.07
CA LEU A 259 12.67 -12.21 3.11
C LEU A 259 13.23 -10.77 3.16
N SER A 260 13.49 -10.16 2.01
CA SER A 260 13.93 -8.76 1.94
C SER A 260 12.93 -7.80 2.54
N ASP A 261 11.65 -8.00 2.25
CA ASP A 261 10.52 -7.22 2.77
C ASP A 261 10.41 -7.32 4.30
N SER A 262 10.46 -8.54 4.85
CA SER A 262 10.39 -8.75 6.29
C SER A 262 11.59 -8.18 7.06
N ILE A 263 12.81 -8.26 6.50
CA ILE A 263 13.99 -7.61 7.07
C ILE A 263 13.85 -6.09 7.03
N ALA A 264 13.29 -5.54 5.94
CA ALA A 264 13.01 -4.12 5.82
C ALA A 264 11.98 -3.64 6.85
N THR A 265 10.94 -4.44 7.14
CA THR A 265 9.98 -4.16 8.22
C THR A 265 10.65 -4.10 9.60
N CYS A 266 11.54 -5.05 9.91
CA CYS A 266 12.33 -5.00 11.15
C CYS A 266 13.21 -3.74 11.22
N ALA A 267 13.92 -3.42 10.14
CA ALA A 267 14.75 -2.22 10.08
C ALA A 267 13.92 -0.94 10.18
N GLY A 268 12.75 -0.89 9.52
CA GLY A 268 11.81 0.22 9.59
C GLY A 268 11.32 0.48 11.01
N ALA A 269 10.96 -0.58 11.74
CA ALA A 269 10.54 -0.46 13.14
C ALA A 269 11.65 0.12 14.03
N VAL A 270 12.92 -0.26 13.80
CA VAL A 270 14.09 0.33 14.50
C VAL A 270 14.26 1.80 14.13
N LEU A 271 14.02 2.17 12.89
CA LEU A 271 14.05 3.54 12.41
C LEU A 271 12.83 4.37 12.87
N GLY A 272 11.82 3.73 13.48
CA GLY A 272 10.61 4.39 13.97
C GLY A 272 9.56 4.64 12.90
N THR A 273 9.50 3.79 11.87
CA THR A 273 8.41 3.77 10.89
C THR A 273 7.54 2.52 11.04
N SER A 274 6.31 2.58 10.55
CA SER A 274 5.42 1.41 10.47
C SER A 274 6.02 0.33 9.57
N THR A 275 5.30 -0.78 9.38
CA THR A 275 5.73 -1.87 8.48
C THR A 275 6.15 -1.32 7.12
N VAL A 276 7.29 -1.80 6.63
CA VAL A 276 7.85 -1.45 5.32
C VAL A 276 7.40 -2.49 4.32
N THR A 277 6.45 -2.12 3.47
CA THR A 277 5.90 -2.99 2.41
C THR A 277 6.49 -2.65 1.05
N THR A 278 6.40 -3.57 0.11
CA THR A 278 6.79 -3.33 -1.28
C THR A 278 5.89 -2.27 -1.92
N PHE A 279 6.48 -1.24 -2.52
CA PHE A 279 5.74 -0.13 -3.15
C PHE A 279 5.16 -0.52 -4.51
N VAL A 280 3.88 -0.25 -4.70
CA VAL A 280 3.16 -0.46 -5.97
C VAL A 280 3.67 0.50 -7.04
N GLU A 281 4.12 1.69 -6.65
CA GLU A 281 4.72 2.70 -7.51
C GLU A 281 5.96 2.18 -8.26
N SER A 282 6.59 1.11 -7.77
CA SER A 282 7.63 0.36 -8.50
C SER A 282 7.15 -0.10 -9.88
N GLY A 283 5.84 -0.32 -10.06
CA GLY A 283 5.23 -0.62 -11.35
C GLY A 283 5.50 0.43 -12.41
N SER A 284 5.58 1.71 -12.05
CA SER A 284 5.92 2.80 -12.99
C SER A 284 7.37 2.71 -13.46
N GLY A 285 8.30 2.39 -12.56
CA GLY A 285 9.71 2.16 -12.88
C GLY A 285 9.91 0.95 -13.79
N ILE A 286 9.15 -0.12 -13.56
CA ILE A 286 9.15 -1.33 -14.40
C ILE A 286 8.60 -1.00 -15.79
N ALA A 287 7.50 -0.25 -15.89
CA ALA A 287 6.93 0.19 -17.16
C ALA A 287 7.91 1.07 -17.95
N ALA A 288 8.76 1.84 -17.27
CA ALA A 288 9.84 2.60 -17.88
C ALA A 288 11.06 1.76 -18.33
N GLY A 289 11.04 0.44 -18.06
CA GLY A 289 12.08 -0.53 -18.45
C GLY A 289 13.02 -0.97 -17.34
N GLY A 290 12.75 -0.61 -16.07
CA GLY A 290 13.55 -1.03 -14.92
C GLY A 290 13.23 -2.46 -14.51
N LYS A 291 14.16 -3.40 -14.70
CA LYS A 291 13.96 -4.84 -14.41
C LYS A 291 15.05 -5.46 -13.53
N THR A 292 15.96 -4.66 -13.02
CA THR A 292 17.12 -5.16 -12.27
C THR A 292 17.22 -4.53 -10.88
N GLY A 293 18.00 -5.13 -9.99
CA GLY A 293 18.30 -4.58 -8.66
C GLY A 293 18.93 -3.19 -8.68
N LEU A 294 19.57 -2.78 -9.80
CA LEU A 294 20.09 -1.42 -9.97
C LEU A 294 18.97 -0.37 -9.93
N THR A 295 17.77 -0.70 -10.42
CA THR A 295 16.61 0.20 -10.35
C THR A 295 16.22 0.46 -8.88
N ALA A 296 16.17 -0.60 -8.08
CA ALA A 296 15.88 -0.48 -6.65
C ALA A 296 16.99 0.28 -5.90
N LEU A 297 18.26 0.01 -6.20
CA LEU A 297 19.39 0.72 -5.61
C LEU A 297 19.36 2.23 -5.97
N SER A 298 19.08 2.56 -7.24
CA SER A 298 18.94 3.96 -7.67
C SER A 298 17.81 4.67 -6.92
N THR A 299 16.68 3.99 -6.74
CA THR A 299 15.55 4.52 -5.96
C THR A 299 15.95 4.75 -4.50
N ALA A 300 16.66 3.82 -3.87
CA ALA A 300 17.14 3.96 -2.50
C ALA A 300 18.09 5.16 -2.35
N ILE A 301 19.02 5.35 -3.27
CA ILE A 301 19.93 6.50 -3.29
C ILE A 301 19.14 7.80 -3.44
N LEU A 302 18.16 7.84 -4.34
CA LEU A 302 17.31 9.02 -4.53
C LEU A 302 16.48 9.34 -3.29
N PHE A 303 15.97 8.34 -2.56
CA PHE A 303 15.30 8.56 -1.26
C PHE A 303 16.24 9.17 -0.22
N ILE A 304 17.49 8.71 -0.14
CA ILE A 304 18.48 9.29 0.77
C ILE A 304 18.76 10.76 0.37
N LEU A 305 18.93 11.03 -0.93
CA LEU A 305 19.14 12.39 -1.41
C LEU A 305 17.90 13.28 -1.17
N ALA A 306 16.69 12.72 -1.25
CA ALA A 306 15.45 13.46 -1.02
C ALA A 306 15.35 14.02 0.42
N ILE A 307 16.02 13.42 1.40
CA ILE A 307 16.06 13.92 2.77
C ILE A 307 16.64 15.34 2.82
N PHE A 308 17.66 15.63 1.99
CA PHE A 308 18.29 16.94 1.92
C PHE A 308 17.40 18.01 1.26
N PHE A 309 16.46 17.57 0.41
CA PHE A 309 15.57 18.44 -0.36
C PHE A 309 14.11 18.30 0.10
N MET A 310 13.90 17.94 1.37
CA MET A 310 12.56 17.66 1.91
C MET A 310 11.54 18.79 1.67
N PRO A 311 11.88 20.11 1.84
CA PRO A 311 10.95 21.18 1.55
C PRO A 311 10.50 21.24 0.08
N LEU A 312 11.39 20.86 -0.84
CA LEU A 312 11.05 20.80 -2.26
C LEU A 312 10.04 19.71 -2.58
N PHE A 313 10.20 18.52 -1.97
CA PHE A 313 9.25 17.42 -2.13
C PHE A 313 7.92 17.68 -1.43
N ALA A 314 7.95 18.32 -0.25
CA ALA A 314 6.74 18.70 0.46
C ALA A 314 5.95 19.83 -0.23
N PHE A 315 6.59 20.57 -1.16
CA PHE A 315 5.93 21.57 -1.99
C PHE A 315 5.04 20.95 -3.08
N ILE A 316 5.27 19.67 -3.46
CA ILE A 316 4.47 18.99 -4.47
C ILE A 316 3.06 18.74 -3.90
N PRO A 317 1.99 19.26 -4.51
CA PRO A 317 0.65 19.09 -3.97
C PRO A 317 0.16 17.65 -4.14
N SER A 318 -0.68 17.21 -3.21
CA SER A 318 -1.28 15.86 -3.24
C SER A 318 -2.01 15.57 -4.55
N ALA A 319 -2.66 16.57 -5.15
CA ALA A 319 -3.34 16.43 -6.45
C ALA A 319 -2.41 16.01 -7.59
N ALA A 320 -1.17 16.53 -7.63
CA ALA A 320 -0.19 16.14 -8.64
C ALA A 320 0.27 14.68 -8.44
N CYS A 321 0.50 14.25 -7.20
CA CYS A 321 0.84 12.88 -6.87
C CYS A 321 -0.32 11.91 -7.16
N SER A 322 -1.55 12.35 -6.91
CA SER A 322 -2.77 11.58 -7.16
C SER A 322 -2.94 11.19 -8.62
N ALA A 323 -2.57 12.07 -9.54
CA ALA A 323 -2.58 11.77 -10.97
C ALA A 323 -1.66 10.59 -11.31
N ALA A 324 -0.48 10.53 -10.69
CA ALA A 324 0.45 9.41 -10.84
C ALA A 324 -0.11 8.12 -10.22
N LEU A 325 -0.73 8.19 -9.03
CA LEU A 325 -1.35 7.03 -8.38
C LEU A 325 -2.46 6.42 -9.23
N VAL A 326 -3.36 7.25 -9.77
CA VAL A 326 -4.42 6.77 -10.65
C VAL A 326 -3.83 6.12 -11.90
N TYR A 327 -2.80 6.70 -12.49
CA TYR A 327 -2.13 6.12 -13.65
C TYR A 327 -1.51 4.73 -13.34
N VAL A 328 -0.85 4.58 -12.18
CA VAL A 328 -0.34 3.28 -11.72
C VAL A 328 -1.48 2.28 -11.53
N GLY A 329 -2.60 2.71 -10.95
CA GLY A 329 -3.80 1.89 -10.83
C GLY A 329 -4.29 1.36 -12.18
N VAL A 330 -4.31 2.22 -13.21
CA VAL A 330 -4.68 1.82 -14.59
C VAL A 330 -3.71 0.77 -15.14
N LEU A 331 -2.40 0.90 -14.91
CA LEU A 331 -1.42 -0.12 -15.34
C LEU A 331 -1.68 -1.48 -14.70
N MET A 332 -2.07 -1.50 -13.42
CA MET A 332 -2.38 -2.74 -12.69
C MET A 332 -3.68 -3.42 -13.16
N LEU A 333 -4.64 -2.65 -13.68
CA LEU A 333 -5.88 -3.20 -14.27
C LEU A 333 -5.59 -4.13 -15.47
N GLY A 334 -4.42 -4.04 -16.08
CA GLY A 334 -3.98 -4.99 -17.11
C GLY A 334 -4.01 -6.45 -16.65
N GLY A 335 -3.94 -6.71 -15.35
CA GLY A 335 -4.06 -8.04 -14.73
C GLY A 335 -5.44 -8.70 -14.90
N VAL A 336 -6.49 -7.94 -15.25
CA VAL A 336 -7.85 -8.46 -15.53
C VAL A 336 -7.82 -9.55 -16.59
N LYS A 337 -6.93 -9.48 -17.56
CA LYS A 337 -6.77 -10.48 -18.63
C LYS A 337 -6.46 -11.89 -18.09
N ASN A 338 -5.91 -11.98 -16.90
CA ASN A 338 -5.54 -13.23 -16.25
C ASN A 338 -6.66 -13.80 -15.36
N VAL A 339 -7.80 -13.09 -15.26
CA VAL A 339 -8.97 -13.54 -14.50
C VAL A 339 -9.91 -14.27 -15.46
N ASP A 340 -10.14 -15.55 -15.21
CA ASP A 340 -11.08 -16.37 -15.99
C ASP A 340 -12.52 -16.10 -15.51
N PHE A 341 -13.32 -15.48 -16.36
CA PHE A 341 -14.72 -15.15 -16.10
C PHE A 341 -15.70 -16.28 -16.41
N SER A 342 -15.25 -17.43 -16.92
CA SER A 342 -16.11 -18.54 -17.34
C SER A 342 -16.54 -19.44 -16.17
N ASN A 343 -15.74 -19.52 -15.09
CA ASN A 343 -15.98 -20.46 -13.99
C ASN A 343 -16.55 -19.74 -12.75
N THR A 344 -17.83 -19.98 -12.45
CA THR A 344 -18.53 -19.36 -11.34
C THR A 344 -17.92 -19.69 -9.97
N LYS A 345 -17.28 -20.86 -9.80
CA LYS A 345 -16.62 -21.25 -8.52
C LYS A 345 -15.46 -20.34 -8.14
N THR A 346 -14.82 -19.70 -9.13
CA THR A 346 -13.63 -18.86 -8.92
C THR A 346 -13.88 -17.39 -9.23
N ILE A 347 -14.81 -17.07 -10.16
CA ILE A 347 -15.07 -15.69 -10.54
C ILE A 347 -15.77 -14.89 -9.42
N VAL A 348 -16.71 -15.51 -8.69
CA VAL A 348 -17.42 -14.83 -7.61
C VAL A 348 -16.44 -14.43 -6.49
N PRO A 349 -15.57 -15.31 -5.96
CA PRO A 349 -14.53 -14.92 -5.02
C PRO A 349 -13.57 -13.86 -5.58
N ALA A 350 -13.17 -13.98 -6.86
CA ALA A 350 -12.29 -13.01 -7.49
C ALA A 350 -12.95 -11.63 -7.58
N PHE A 351 -14.22 -11.57 -7.98
CA PHE A 351 -15.00 -10.33 -8.02
C PHE A 351 -15.13 -9.69 -6.64
N ILE A 352 -15.45 -10.49 -5.60
CA ILE A 352 -15.53 -10.02 -4.22
C ILE A 352 -14.18 -9.44 -3.79
N THR A 353 -13.05 -10.10 -4.09
CA THR A 353 -11.71 -9.59 -3.79
C THR A 353 -11.49 -8.22 -4.43
N ILE A 354 -11.78 -8.09 -5.73
CA ILE A 354 -11.57 -6.85 -6.50
C ILE A 354 -12.40 -5.70 -5.93
N VAL A 355 -13.67 -5.96 -5.62
CA VAL A 355 -14.61 -4.92 -5.21
C VAL A 355 -14.44 -4.54 -3.74
N MET A 356 -14.19 -5.52 -2.87
CA MET A 356 -14.09 -5.24 -1.43
C MET A 356 -12.81 -4.45 -1.06
N MET A 357 -11.71 -4.56 -1.81
CA MET A 357 -10.51 -3.77 -1.53
C MET A 357 -10.78 -2.26 -1.51
N PRO A 358 -11.34 -1.66 -2.57
CA PRO A 358 -11.67 -0.24 -2.57
C PRO A 358 -12.81 0.12 -1.61
N PHE A 359 -13.86 -0.71 -1.49
CA PHE A 359 -15.02 -0.38 -0.64
C PHE A 359 -14.74 -0.51 0.85
N ALA A 360 -13.96 -1.50 1.28
CA ALA A 360 -13.50 -1.61 2.67
C ALA A 360 -12.33 -0.68 2.99
N TYR A 361 -11.78 0.02 1.98
CA TYR A 361 -10.56 0.83 2.09
C TYR A 361 -9.38 0.04 2.69
N SER A 362 -9.32 -1.25 2.38
CA SER A 362 -8.37 -2.21 2.95
C SER A 362 -8.06 -3.35 1.97
N ILE A 363 -6.78 -3.52 1.65
CA ILE A 363 -6.31 -4.63 0.80
C ILE A 363 -6.55 -5.97 1.51
N THR A 364 -6.24 -6.03 2.80
CA THR A 364 -6.36 -7.25 3.61
C THR A 364 -7.80 -7.73 3.69
N ASP A 365 -8.75 -6.82 3.94
CA ASP A 365 -10.17 -7.18 4.02
C ASP A 365 -10.68 -7.69 2.68
N GLY A 366 -10.29 -7.04 1.58
CA GLY A 366 -10.64 -7.50 0.23
C GLY A 366 -10.14 -8.92 -0.04
N ILE A 367 -8.89 -9.23 0.30
CA ILE A 367 -8.33 -10.58 0.17
C ILE A 367 -9.05 -11.54 1.12
N GLY A 368 -9.28 -11.14 2.36
CA GLY A 368 -9.98 -11.93 3.36
C GLY A 368 -11.37 -12.35 2.90
N PHE A 369 -12.20 -11.41 2.46
CA PHE A 369 -13.53 -11.71 1.91
C PHE A 369 -13.46 -12.61 0.67
N GLY A 370 -12.48 -12.39 -0.20
CA GLY A 370 -12.25 -13.24 -1.37
C GLY A 370 -11.92 -14.69 -0.99
N VAL A 371 -11.00 -14.89 -0.06
CA VAL A 371 -10.62 -16.23 0.42
C VAL A 371 -11.78 -16.91 1.14
N ILE A 372 -12.47 -16.20 2.04
CA ILE A 372 -13.62 -16.74 2.76
C ILE A 372 -14.71 -17.17 1.77
N SER A 373 -15.06 -16.33 0.81
CA SER A 373 -16.07 -16.64 -0.20
C SER A 373 -15.67 -17.84 -1.05
N TYR A 374 -14.38 -17.96 -1.41
CA TYR A 374 -13.85 -19.12 -2.14
C TYR A 374 -14.01 -20.40 -1.33
N VAL A 375 -13.63 -20.40 -0.06
CA VAL A 375 -13.74 -21.58 0.82
C VAL A 375 -15.20 -21.99 0.98
N VAL A 376 -16.08 -21.04 1.28
CA VAL A 376 -17.52 -21.30 1.50
C VAL A 376 -18.18 -21.88 0.25
N ILE A 377 -17.98 -21.24 -0.92
CA ILE A 377 -18.59 -21.69 -2.18
C ILE A 377 -18.10 -23.09 -2.54
N ASN A 378 -16.78 -23.33 -2.49
CA ASN A 378 -16.24 -24.63 -2.87
C ASN A 378 -16.61 -25.73 -1.86
N PHE A 379 -16.72 -25.40 -0.55
CA PHE A 379 -17.16 -26.35 0.46
C PHE A 379 -18.62 -26.77 0.25
N ILE A 380 -19.52 -25.83 -0.04
CA ILE A 380 -20.93 -26.13 -0.33
C ILE A 380 -21.06 -26.99 -1.59
N ILE A 381 -20.32 -26.64 -2.65
CA ILE A 381 -20.33 -27.41 -3.89
C ILE A 381 -19.81 -28.83 -3.65
N TRP A 382 -18.74 -28.99 -2.89
CA TRP A 382 -18.19 -30.30 -2.54
C TRP A 382 -19.23 -31.15 -1.76
N ILE A 383 -19.95 -30.57 -0.80
CA ILE A 383 -21.05 -31.27 -0.09
C ILE A 383 -22.12 -31.73 -1.08
N ILE A 384 -22.56 -30.86 -1.97
CA ILE A 384 -23.62 -31.18 -2.95
C ILE A 384 -23.14 -32.30 -3.89
N GLU A 385 -21.91 -32.25 -4.37
CA GLU A 385 -21.31 -33.28 -5.21
C GLU A 385 -21.21 -34.62 -4.47
N MET A 386 -20.84 -34.62 -3.19
CA MET A 386 -20.81 -35.82 -2.34
C MET A 386 -22.20 -36.44 -2.16
N ILE A 387 -23.23 -35.63 -1.94
CA ILE A 387 -24.61 -36.10 -1.79
C ILE A 387 -25.11 -36.73 -3.10
N LYS A 388 -24.85 -36.07 -4.22
CA LYS A 388 -25.19 -36.61 -5.58
C LYS A 388 -24.49 -37.91 -5.90
N TYR A 389 -23.25 -38.07 -5.45
CA TYR A 389 -22.49 -39.33 -5.68
C TYR A 389 -23.02 -40.48 -4.85
N LYS A 390 -23.48 -40.22 -3.61
CA LYS A 390 -24.11 -41.24 -2.75
C LYS A 390 -25.54 -41.60 -3.16
N SER A 391 -26.20 -40.78 -3.99
CA SER A 391 -27.56 -41.02 -4.47
C SER A 391 -27.61 -41.71 -5.85
N LYS A 392 -26.46 -41.99 -6.46
CA LYS A 392 -26.26 -42.84 -7.61
C LYS A 392 -25.68 -44.18 -7.17
#